data_38988ac03b235c168f4c8110c4073b1e
#
_entry.id   38988ac03b235c168f4c8110c4073b1e
#
_cell.length_a   1.000
_cell.length_b   1.000
_cell.length_c   1.000
_cell.angle_alpha   90.00
_cell.angle_beta   90.00
_cell.angle_gamma   90.00
#
_symmetry.space_group_name_H-M   'P 1'
#
loop_
_entity.id
_entity.type
_entity.pdbx_description
1 polymer ?
#
loop_
_entity_poly.entity_id
_entity_poly.type
_entity_poly.pdbx_seq_one_letter_code
_entity_poly.pdbx_strand_id
1 'polypeptide(L)'
;YSMPWRDNFCETRTSNRTSPLCSLNKVHQGQDLRTGTATECLQMRAQSPRERGLHEAVATEDGIIQYIGSYSLQLKGTETGFIYSYVHLNMRRLQVSVMDTVKAGDVIGVVSNDFGGTPTTYHLHFEIKAPVEGEGIVHVPPYTSLVSAYERREGGIGRVVEDETVEVASAPVIVDPSWLID
;
A
#
# COMPACT_ATOMS: atom_id res chain seq x y z
N TYR A 1 5.84 -11.32 -17.69
CA TYR A 1 5.02 -10.43 -16.86
C TYR A 1 5.92 -9.62 -15.94
N SER A 2 5.83 -8.32 -16.02
CA SER A 2 6.58 -7.44 -15.15
C SER A 2 5.61 -6.61 -14.31
N MET A 3 5.90 -6.49 -13.03
CA MET A 3 5.11 -5.63 -12.15
C MET A 3 5.25 -4.17 -12.58
N PRO A 4 4.17 -3.38 -12.57
CA PRO A 4 4.20 -1.98 -12.97
C PRO A 4 4.95 -1.09 -11.98
N TRP A 5 5.31 -1.61 -10.82
CA TRP A 5 6.06 -0.90 -9.80
C TRP A 5 7.01 -1.82 -9.03
N ARG A 6 8.01 -1.24 -8.39
CA ARG A 6 9.02 -1.93 -7.58
C ARG A 6 8.81 -1.59 -6.11
N ASP A 7 9.31 -2.47 -5.22
CA ASP A 7 9.35 -2.19 -3.79
C ASP A 7 10.22 -0.96 -3.50
N ASN A 8 9.66 -0.02 -2.75
CA ASN A 8 10.35 1.16 -2.28
C ASN A 8 10.11 1.45 -0.78
N PHE A 9 9.61 0.47 -0.05
CA PHE A 9 9.62 0.52 1.42
C PHE A 9 11.06 0.55 1.94
N CYS A 10 11.33 1.27 3.02
CA CYS A 10 12.67 1.54 3.56
C CYS A 10 13.63 2.33 2.65
N GLU A 11 13.19 2.78 1.47
CA GLU A 11 14.02 3.65 0.63
C GLU A 11 14.30 4.97 1.36
N THR A 12 15.54 5.48 1.25
CA THR A 12 15.94 6.72 1.95
C THR A 12 15.15 7.93 1.44
N ARG A 13 14.67 8.75 2.37
CA ARG A 13 13.93 10.00 2.12
C ARG A 13 14.59 11.18 2.86
N THR A 14 14.10 12.37 2.59
CA THR A 14 14.56 13.59 3.29
C THR A 14 13.87 13.82 4.63
N SER A 15 12.68 13.25 4.82
CA SER A 15 11.89 13.37 6.05
C SER A 15 12.43 12.49 7.17
N ASN A 16 12.27 12.94 8.42
CA ASN A 16 12.75 12.25 9.61
C ASN A 16 11.75 11.15 10.05
N ARG A 17 11.51 10.17 9.18
CA ARG A 17 10.62 9.03 9.43
C ARG A 17 11.45 7.78 9.70
N THR A 18 11.02 6.97 10.64
CA THR A 18 11.67 5.70 11.01
C THR A 18 10.66 4.57 11.04
N SER A 19 11.13 3.34 10.86
CA SER A 19 10.34 2.15 11.13
C SER A 19 11.25 1.11 11.79
N PRO A 20 10.82 0.38 12.81
CA PRO A 20 11.63 -0.67 13.44
C PRO A 20 11.97 -1.80 12.45
N LEU A 21 11.23 -1.91 11.36
CA LEU A 21 11.48 -2.88 10.29
C LEU A 21 12.50 -2.40 9.25
N CYS A 22 13.03 -1.17 9.39
CA CYS A 22 14.04 -0.62 8.50
C CYS A 22 15.34 -0.39 9.28
N SER A 23 16.46 -0.81 8.73
CA SER A 23 17.79 -0.62 9.33
C SER A 23 18.31 0.81 9.26
N LEU A 24 17.64 1.69 8.49
CA LEU A 24 18.04 3.07 8.24
C LEU A 24 17.04 4.06 8.84
N ASN A 25 17.50 5.28 9.12
CA ASN A 25 16.66 6.43 9.43
C ASN A 25 16.24 7.16 8.14
N LYS A 26 15.22 8.01 8.23
CA LYS A 26 14.68 8.79 7.10
C LYS A 26 14.17 7.89 5.98
N VAL A 27 13.37 6.92 6.35
CA VAL A 27 12.89 5.90 5.43
C VAL A 27 11.50 6.20 4.88
N HIS A 28 11.24 5.67 3.72
CA HIS A 28 9.92 5.59 3.13
C HIS A 28 9.09 4.54 3.87
N GLN A 29 7.93 4.93 4.39
CA GLN A 29 7.10 4.09 5.28
C GLN A 29 5.94 3.40 4.55
N GLY A 30 5.91 3.46 3.23
CA GLY A 30 4.85 2.89 2.40
C GLY A 30 5.36 2.45 1.05
N GLN A 31 4.43 2.28 0.12
CA GLN A 31 4.66 1.92 -1.26
C GLN A 31 4.10 3.00 -2.18
N ASP A 32 4.92 3.50 -3.12
CA ASP A 32 4.48 4.42 -4.17
C ASP A 32 3.95 3.63 -5.37
N LEU A 33 2.66 3.76 -5.64
CA LEU A 33 1.96 3.13 -6.75
C LEU A 33 1.72 4.17 -7.85
N ARG A 34 2.51 4.13 -8.91
CA ARG A 34 2.32 4.99 -10.06
C ARG A 34 1.14 4.48 -10.90
N THR A 35 0.23 5.39 -11.21
CA THR A 35 -1.06 5.06 -11.81
C THR A 35 -1.08 5.19 -13.33
N GLY A 36 0.04 5.53 -13.95
CA GLY A 36 0.06 5.69 -15.40
C GLY A 36 1.45 5.92 -15.97
N THR A 37 1.50 6.12 -17.27
CA THR A 37 2.71 6.49 -18.01
C THR A 37 3.18 7.92 -17.67
N ALA A 38 4.41 8.26 -18.02
CA ALA A 38 4.92 9.62 -17.84
C ALA A 38 4.07 10.66 -18.61
N THR A 39 3.55 10.29 -19.77
CA THR A 39 2.68 11.16 -20.60
C THR A 39 1.35 11.41 -19.90
N GLU A 40 0.69 10.40 -19.38
CA GLU A 40 -0.55 10.54 -18.60
C GLU A 40 -0.32 11.38 -17.35
N CYS A 41 0.79 11.19 -16.64
CA CYS A 41 1.16 12.03 -15.50
C CYS A 41 1.30 13.51 -15.87
N LEU A 42 1.86 13.82 -17.04
CA LEU A 42 1.96 15.19 -17.53
C LEU A 42 0.58 15.77 -17.89
N GLN A 43 -0.27 14.99 -18.56
CA GLN A 43 -1.64 15.38 -18.88
C GLN A 43 -2.45 15.66 -17.60
N MET A 44 -2.35 14.80 -16.60
CA MET A 44 -3.03 14.99 -15.32
C MET A 44 -2.55 16.26 -14.58
N ARG A 45 -1.28 16.65 -14.73
CA ARG A 45 -0.78 17.91 -14.17
C ARG A 45 -1.42 19.15 -14.77
N ALA A 46 -1.81 19.07 -16.04
CA ALA A 46 -2.49 20.16 -16.75
C ALA A 46 -3.98 20.31 -16.36
N GLN A 47 -4.58 19.29 -15.73
CA GLN A 47 -5.97 19.34 -15.29
C GLN A 47 -6.15 20.30 -14.10
N SER A 48 -7.33 20.90 -14.02
CA SER A 48 -7.71 21.68 -12.85
C SER A 48 -7.72 20.83 -11.58
N PRO A 49 -7.49 21.41 -10.37
CA PRO A 49 -7.51 20.66 -9.13
C PRO A 49 -8.82 19.90 -8.87
N ARG A 50 -9.93 20.32 -9.48
CA ARG A 50 -11.23 19.62 -9.34
C ARG A 50 -11.35 18.39 -10.22
N GLU A 51 -10.70 18.41 -11.38
CA GLU A 51 -10.78 17.36 -12.40
C GLU A 51 -9.61 16.38 -12.31
N ARG A 52 -8.56 16.77 -11.59
CA ARG A 52 -7.30 16.02 -11.53
C ARG A 52 -7.50 14.63 -10.99
N GLY A 53 -7.11 13.64 -11.78
CA GLY A 53 -7.12 12.22 -11.44
C GLY A 53 -8.03 11.39 -12.32
N LEU A 54 -7.45 10.29 -12.83
CA LEU A 54 -8.12 9.31 -13.67
C LEU A 54 -8.36 7.98 -12.94
N HIS A 55 -7.63 7.75 -11.85
CA HIS A 55 -7.60 6.45 -11.18
C HIS A 55 -8.25 6.54 -9.81
N GLU A 56 -9.17 5.63 -9.57
CA GLU A 56 -9.85 5.51 -8.29
C GLU A 56 -8.96 4.82 -7.26
N ALA A 57 -9.08 5.24 -6.02
CA ALA A 57 -8.58 4.54 -4.87
C ALA A 57 -9.75 3.81 -4.20
N VAL A 58 -9.56 2.53 -3.92
CA VAL A 58 -10.57 1.66 -3.32
C VAL A 58 -10.16 1.19 -1.93
N ALA A 59 -11.15 0.88 -1.10
CA ALA A 59 -10.91 0.29 0.21
C ALA A 59 -10.24 -1.10 0.05
N THR A 60 -9.16 -1.33 0.79
CA THR A 60 -8.43 -2.61 0.78
C THR A 60 -9.08 -3.68 1.61
N GLU A 61 -9.93 -3.30 2.55
CA GLU A 61 -10.60 -4.17 3.51
C GLU A 61 -11.94 -3.55 3.92
N ASP A 62 -12.85 -4.35 4.41
CA ASP A 62 -14.03 -3.86 5.13
C ASP A 62 -13.58 -3.06 6.35
N GLY A 63 -14.11 -1.87 6.54
CA GLY A 63 -13.62 -1.04 7.63
C GLY A 63 -14.34 0.28 7.83
N ILE A 64 -13.73 1.13 8.63
CA ILE A 64 -14.24 2.46 9.00
C ILE A 64 -13.20 3.51 8.62
N ILE A 65 -13.65 4.58 7.99
CA ILE A 65 -12.81 5.76 7.73
C ILE A 65 -12.56 6.47 9.05
N GLN A 66 -11.36 6.28 9.60
CA GLN A 66 -11.04 6.84 10.92
C GLN A 66 -10.47 8.25 10.88
N TYR A 67 -9.91 8.66 9.73
CA TYR A 67 -9.26 9.97 9.60
C TYR A 67 -9.25 10.46 8.16
N ILE A 68 -9.45 11.75 7.96
CA ILE A 68 -9.27 12.47 6.69
C ILE A 68 -8.40 13.69 6.96
N GLY A 69 -7.23 13.75 6.32
CA GLY A 69 -6.29 14.85 6.40
C GLY A 69 -6.40 15.82 5.22
N SER A 70 -5.41 16.66 5.02
CA SER A 70 -5.39 17.65 3.93
C SER A 70 -5.10 17.07 2.54
N TYR A 71 -4.51 15.87 2.47
CA TYR A 71 -4.18 15.16 1.22
C TYR A 71 -4.16 13.62 1.41
N SER A 72 -4.75 13.14 2.50
CA SER A 72 -4.71 11.73 2.88
C SER A 72 -5.97 11.27 3.59
N LEU A 73 -6.18 9.97 3.61
CA LEU A 73 -7.27 9.29 4.28
C LEU A 73 -6.72 8.06 4.99
N GLN A 74 -7.30 7.68 6.13
CA GLN A 74 -7.00 6.44 6.83
C GLN A 74 -8.26 5.59 7.00
N LEU A 75 -8.18 4.36 6.55
CA LEU A 75 -9.13 3.29 6.75
C LEU A 75 -8.62 2.39 7.88
N LYS A 76 -9.44 2.09 8.87
CA LYS A 76 -9.18 1.04 9.85
C LYS A 76 -9.97 -0.20 9.48
N GLY A 77 -9.27 -1.28 9.17
CA GLY A 77 -9.85 -2.58 8.85
C GLY A 77 -10.58 -3.18 10.06
N THR A 78 -11.71 -3.82 9.80
CA THR A 78 -12.50 -4.46 10.86
C THR A 78 -12.04 -5.87 11.17
N GLU A 79 -11.47 -6.56 10.23
CA GLU A 79 -10.97 -7.92 10.39
C GLU A 79 -9.55 -7.93 10.97
N THR A 80 -8.64 -7.20 10.34
CA THR A 80 -7.22 -7.18 10.74
C THR A 80 -6.92 -6.20 11.86
N GLY A 81 -7.73 -5.16 12.01
CA GLY A 81 -7.43 -4.01 12.86
C GLY A 81 -6.30 -3.12 12.32
N PHE A 82 -5.79 -3.40 11.13
CA PHE A 82 -4.74 -2.61 10.48
C PHE A 82 -5.25 -1.22 10.09
N ILE A 83 -4.32 -0.29 9.97
CA ILE A 83 -4.60 1.05 9.48
C ILE A 83 -3.96 1.20 8.11
N TYR A 84 -4.78 1.45 7.11
CA TYR A 84 -4.39 1.67 5.73
C TYR A 84 -4.42 3.17 5.45
N SER A 85 -3.26 3.75 5.10
CA SER A 85 -3.16 5.17 4.75
C SER A 85 -3.06 5.33 3.24
N TYR A 86 -3.93 6.15 2.69
CA TYR A 86 -3.96 6.55 1.29
C TYR A 86 -3.55 8.01 1.21
N VAL A 87 -2.41 8.29 0.59
CA VAL A 87 -1.83 9.64 0.52
C VAL A 87 -1.78 10.12 -0.92
N HIS A 88 -1.81 11.43 -1.11
CA HIS A 88 -1.89 12.12 -2.41
C HIS A 88 -3.23 11.93 -3.13
N LEU A 89 -4.32 11.84 -2.37
CA LEU A 89 -5.68 11.83 -2.91
C LEU A 89 -6.13 13.24 -3.31
N ASN A 90 -7.04 13.30 -4.29
CA ASN A 90 -7.79 14.53 -4.58
C ASN A 90 -8.90 14.71 -3.55
N MET A 91 -8.65 15.55 -2.55
CA MET A 91 -9.57 15.75 -1.42
C MET A 91 -10.91 16.38 -1.83
N ARG A 92 -11.01 16.95 -3.03
CA ARG A 92 -12.28 17.48 -3.58
C ARG A 92 -13.13 16.40 -4.27
N ARG A 93 -12.59 15.20 -4.38
CA ARG A 93 -13.22 14.05 -5.01
C ARG A 93 -13.26 12.82 -4.10
N LEU A 94 -13.17 13.03 -2.80
CA LEU A 94 -13.46 11.97 -1.83
C LEU A 94 -14.93 11.58 -1.93
N GLN A 95 -15.18 10.29 -1.80
CA GLN A 95 -16.54 9.71 -1.83
C GLN A 95 -16.99 9.24 -0.44
N VAL A 96 -16.19 9.52 0.57
CA VAL A 96 -16.42 9.09 1.95
C VAL A 96 -16.13 10.23 2.93
N SER A 97 -16.71 10.10 4.11
CA SER A 97 -16.52 10.97 5.27
C SER A 97 -15.92 10.20 6.45
N VAL A 98 -15.40 10.91 7.44
CA VAL A 98 -14.95 10.28 8.69
C VAL A 98 -16.13 9.55 9.35
N MET A 99 -15.89 8.35 9.86
CA MET A 99 -16.85 7.40 10.45
C MET A 99 -17.72 6.65 9.44
N ASP A 100 -17.57 6.87 8.13
CA ASP A 100 -18.25 6.02 7.16
C ASP A 100 -17.70 4.59 7.22
N THR A 101 -18.61 3.64 7.11
CA THR A 101 -18.28 2.21 6.93
C THR A 101 -18.19 1.91 5.45
N VAL A 102 -17.13 1.22 5.05
CA VAL A 102 -16.88 0.81 3.66
C VAL A 102 -16.65 -0.69 3.55
N LYS A 103 -16.90 -1.23 2.37
CA LYS A 103 -16.56 -2.60 2.00
C LYS A 103 -15.29 -2.62 1.18
N ALA A 104 -14.55 -3.72 1.24
CA ALA A 104 -13.42 -3.96 0.34
C ALA A 104 -13.84 -3.75 -1.12
N GLY A 105 -13.09 -2.93 -1.85
CA GLY A 105 -13.40 -2.56 -3.24
C GLY A 105 -14.27 -1.31 -3.41
N ASP A 106 -14.90 -0.78 -2.36
CA ASP A 106 -15.64 0.48 -2.46
C ASP A 106 -14.71 1.63 -2.84
N VAL A 107 -15.16 2.48 -3.77
CA VAL A 107 -14.40 3.67 -4.16
C VAL A 107 -14.42 4.69 -3.01
N ILE A 108 -13.23 5.04 -2.52
CA ILE A 108 -13.08 5.99 -1.42
C ILE A 108 -12.59 7.36 -1.88
N GLY A 109 -12.02 7.45 -3.08
CA GLY A 109 -11.52 8.70 -3.63
C GLY A 109 -10.78 8.51 -4.95
N VAL A 110 -10.04 9.51 -5.35
CA VAL A 110 -9.29 9.54 -6.61
C VAL A 110 -7.83 9.89 -6.33
N VAL A 111 -6.92 9.12 -6.94
CA VAL A 111 -5.48 9.37 -6.84
C VAL A 111 -5.13 10.72 -7.47
N SER A 112 -4.26 11.48 -6.83
CA SER A 112 -3.83 12.80 -7.26
C SER A 112 -2.32 12.97 -7.07
N ASN A 113 -1.87 14.20 -6.98
CA ASN A 113 -0.52 14.59 -6.60
C ASN A 113 -0.51 15.64 -5.48
N ASP A 114 -1.59 15.72 -4.70
CA ASP A 114 -1.71 16.70 -3.64
C ASP A 114 -0.76 16.36 -2.49
N PHE A 115 -0.04 17.38 -2.02
CA PHE A 115 0.90 17.26 -0.92
C PHE A 115 1.05 18.59 -0.18
N GLY A 116 0.06 18.90 0.66
CA GLY A 116 0.12 20.08 1.52
C GLY A 116 0.38 21.41 0.82
N GLY A 117 -0.19 21.61 -0.38
CA GLY A 117 -0.01 22.83 -1.18
C GLY A 117 1.15 22.77 -2.19
N THR A 118 2.07 21.84 -2.08
CA THR A 118 3.13 21.59 -3.06
C THR A 118 2.85 20.29 -3.81
N PRO A 119 2.54 20.33 -5.12
CA PRO A 119 2.28 19.11 -5.88
C PRO A 119 3.51 18.20 -5.93
N THR A 120 3.31 16.91 -5.65
CA THR A 120 4.31 15.87 -5.87
C THR A 120 4.15 15.23 -7.27
N THR A 121 4.82 14.11 -7.52
CA THR A 121 4.54 13.28 -8.70
C THR A 121 3.19 12.58 -8.54
N TYR A 122 2.58 12.21 -9.67
CA TYR A 122 1.28 11.54 -9.66
C TYR A 122 1.45 10.08 -9.25
N HIS A 123 0.96 9.71 -8.07
CA HIS A 123 1.02 8.35 -7.53
C HIS A 123 0.14 8.25 -6.28
N LEU A 124 -0.28 7.06 -5.95
CA LEU A 124 -0.79 6.75 -4.62
C LEU A 124 0.41 6.33 -3.75
N HIS A 125 0.65 7.06 -2.66
CA HIS A 125 1.49 6.56 -1.59
C HIS A 125 0.60 5.78 -0.62
N PHE A 126 0.86 4.50 -0.47
CA PHE A 126 0.06 3.57 0.32
C PHE A 126 0.87 3.02 1.49
N GLU A 127 0.33 3.14 2.71
CA GLU A 127 0.95 2.62 3.93
C GLU A 127 0.06 1.59 4.59
N ILE A 128 0.65 0.58 5.19
CA ILE A 128 0.01 -0.34 6.12
C ILE A 128 0.65 -0.16 7.49
N LYS A 129 -0.19 0.02 8.51
CA LYS A 129 0.24 0.04 9.91
C LYS A 129 -0.41 -1.14 10.63
N ALA A 130 0.41 -1.97 11.23
CA ALA A 130 -0.03 -3.17 11.92
C ALA A 130 0.48 -3.20 13.37
N PRO A 131 -0.24 -3.82 14.29
CA PRO A 131 0.29 -4.10 15.62
C PRO A 131 1.40 -5.15 15.52
N VAL A 132 2.54 -4.85 16.11
CA VAL A 132 3.69 -5.75 16.20
C VAL A 132 4.03 -5.92 17.67
N GLU A 133 4.16 -7.16 18.11
CA GLU A 133 4.47 -7.48 19.51
C GLU A 133 5.77 -6.81 19.95
N GLY A 134 5.73 -6.09 21.08
CA GLY A 134 6.86 -5.34 21.63
C GLY A 134 7.10 -3.97 21.00
N GLU A 135 6.58 -3.69 19.80
CA GLU A 135 6.83 -2.44 19.07
C GLU A 135 5.58 -1.53 18.96
N GLY A 136 4.38 -2.05 19.25
CA GLY A 136 3.13 -1.32 19.11
C GLY A 136 2.63 -1.25 17.66
N ILE A 137 2.06 -0.11 17.24
CA ILE A 137 1.59 0.09 15.87
C ILE A 137 2.73 0.62 15.00
N VAL A 138 3.16 -0.17 14.04
CA VAL A 138 4.30 0.15 13.16
C VAL A 138 3.94 0.09 11.69
N HIS A 139 4.68 0.83 10.84
CA HIS A 139 4.58 0.68 9.39
C HIS A 139 5.23 -0.62 8.95
N VAL A 140 4.49 -1.41 8.17
CA VAL A 140 4.94 -2.69 7.63
C VAL A 140 5.02 -2.64 6.11
N PRO A 141 5.91 -3.46 5.47
CA PRO A 141 6.09 -3.45 4.02
C PRO A 141 4.80 -3.84 3.28
N PRO A 142 4.22 -2.98 2.42
CA PRO A 142 2.98 -3.32 1.72
C PRO A 142 3.21 -4.07 0.40
N TYR A 143 4.44 -4.12 -0.12
CA TYR A 143 4.73 -4.52 -1.49
C TYR A 143 4.20 -5.92 -1.85
N THR A 144 4.52 -6.95 -1.07
CA THR A 144 4.10 -8.33 -1.36
C THR A 144 2.59 -8.50 -1.36
N SER A 145 1.89 -7.86 -0.42
CA SER A 145 0.42 -7.87 -0.36
C SER A 145 -0.20 -7.19 -1.59
N LEU A 146 0.39 -6.07 -2.04
CA LEU A 146 -0.04 -5.36 -3.24
C LEU A 146 0.23 -6.16 -4.52
N VAL A 147 1.38 -6.84 -4.61
CA VAL A 147 1.70 -7.75 -5.72
C VAL A 147 0.66 -8.85 -5.80
N SER A 148 0.39 -9.54 -4.69
CA SER A 148 -0.61 -10.61 -4.65
C SER A 148 -2.01 -10.12 -5.01
N ALA A 149 -2.41 -8.94 -4.55
CA ALA A 149 -3.69 -8.33 -4.90
C ALA A 149 -3.78 -7.99 -6.40
N TYR A 150 -2.70 -7.45 -6.97
CA TYR A 150 -2.61 -7.15 -8.40
C TYR A 150 -2.70 -8.42 -9.25
N GLU A 151 -1.97 -9.45 -8.89
CA GLU A 151 -1.97 -10.73 -9.60
C GLU A 151 -3.35 -11.41 -9.57
N ARG A 152 -4.03 -11.38 -8.44
CA ARG A 152 -5.42 -11.88 -8.33
C ARG A 152 -6.35 -11.14 -9.27
N ARG A 153 -6.22 -9.82 -9.34
CA ARG A 153 -7.06 -8.99 -10.20
C ARG A 153 -6.81 -9.25 -11.69
N GLU A 154 -5.56 -9.32 -12.08
CA GLU A 154 -5.16 -9.40 -13.50
C GLU A 154 -5.14 -10.85 -14.03
N GLY A 155 -5.30 -11.85 -13.16
CA GLY A 155 -5.12 -13.25 -13.52
C GLY A 155 -3.70 -13.54 -14.02
N GLY A 156 -2.72 -12.75 -13.53
CA GLY A 156 -1.33 -12.80 -13.97
C GLY A 156 -0.54 -13.97 -13.39
N ILE A 157 0.76 -13.90 -13.58
CA ILE A 157 1.72 -14.92 -13.12
C ILE A 157 1.93 -14.78 -11.61
N GLY A 158 1.02 -15.10 -10.87
CA GLY A 158 1.13 -15.25 -9.45
C GLY A 158 0.15 -16.34 -9.11
N ARG A 159 0.47 -17.14 -8.18
CA ARG A 159 -0.54 -17.99 -7.59
C ARG A 159 -1.56 -17.07 -6.94
N VAL A 160 -2.84 -17.31 -7.24
CA VAL A 160 -3.88 -16.84 -6.36
C VAL A 160 -3.46 -17.32 -4.98
N VAL A 161 -3.20 -16.41 -4.06
CA VAL A 161 -3.05 -16.79 -2.65
C VAL A 161 -4.46 -17.12 -2.21
N GLU A 162 -4.87 -18.36 -2.45
CA GLU A 162 -6.02 -18.91 -1.78
C GLU A 162 -5.61 -18.99 -0.31
N ASP A 163 -6.50 -18.64 0.60
CA ASP A 163 -6.38 -18.93 2.02
C ASP A 163 -6.52 -20.46 2.21
N GLU A 164 -5.70 -21.20 1.51
CA GLU A 164 -5.45 -22.57 1.87
C GLU A 164 -4.69 -22.51 3.20
N THR A 165 -5.32 -22.99 4.26
CA THR A 165 -4.61 -23.52 5.40
C THR A 165 -3.41 -24.28 4.85
N VAL A 166 -2.23 -23.67 4.95
CA VAL A 166 -0.99 -24.30 4.55
C VAL A 166 -0.88 -25.54 5.42
N GLU A 167 -1.35 -26.68 4.93
CA GLU A 167 -0.80 -27.93 5.39
C GLU A 167 0.68 -27.81 5.06
N VAL A 168 1.46 -27.47 6.08
CA VAL A 168 2.91 -27.58 6.02
C VAL A 168 3.15 -29.06 5.83
N ALA A 169 3.15 -29.49 4.57
CA ALA A 169 3.71 -30.76 4.22
C ALA A 169 5.15 -30.67 4.72
N SER A 170 5.40 -31.35 5.83
CA SER A 170 6.73 -31.55 6.35
C SER A 170 7.51 -32.25 5.26
N ALA A 171 8.19 -31.45 4.43
CA ALA A 171 9.18 -31.98 3.52
C ALA A 171 10.16 -32.75 4.42
N PRO A 172 10.44 -34.02 4.14
CA PRO A 172 11.44 -34.75 4.90
C PRO A 172 12.74 -33.93 4.77
N VAL A 173 13.26 -33.49 5.90
CA VAL A 173 14.60 -32.92 5.97
C VAL A 173 15.53 -34.07 5.60
N ILE A 174 15.92 -34.12 4.33
CA ILE A 174 17.03 -35.01 3.91
C ILE A 174 18.28 -34.36 4.50
N VAL A 175 18.63 -34.74 5.69
CA VAL A 175 19.94 -34.44 6.25
C VAL A 175 20.91 -35.38 5.49
N ASP A 176 21.63 -34.84 4.55
CA ASP A 176 22.77 -35.54 3.94
C ASP A 176 23.87 -35.69 5.02
N PRO A 177 24.16 -36.88 5.49
CA PRO A 177 25.12 -37.06 6.58
C PRO A 177 26.60 -36.95 6.11
N SER A 178 26.85 -36.64 4.84
CA SER A 178 28.20 -36.66 4.27
C SER A 178 29.15 -35.55 4.79
N TRP A 179 28.65 -34.57 5.54
CA TRP A 179 29.45 -33.47 6.11
C TRP A 179 29.55 -33.55 7.66
N LEU A 180 29.23 -34.70 8.24
CA LEU A 180 29.44 -34.98 9.68
C LEU A 180 30.70 -35.80 9.96
N ILE A 181 31.59 -35.95 8.97
CA ILE A 181 32.88 -36.65 9.16
C ILE A 181 33.98 -35.72 8.66
N ASP A 182 34.52 -34.92 9.60
CA ASP A 182 35.96 -34.66 9.84
C ASP A 182 36.14 -33.83 11.10
#